data_fec5b006fe2552e62432e93e9a684ffa
#
_entry.id   fec5b006fe2552e62432e93e9a684ffa
#
_cell.length_a   1.000
_cell.length_b   1.000
_cell.length_c   1.000
_cell.angle_alpha   90.00
_cell.angle_beta   90.00
_cell.angle_gamma   90.00
#
_symmetry.space_group_name_H-M   'P 1'
#
loop_
_entity.id
_entity.type
_entity.pdbx_description
1 polymer ?
#
loop_
_entity_poly.entity_id
_entity_poly.type
_entity_poly.pdbx_seq_one_letter_code
_entity_poly.pdbx_strand_id
1 'polypeptide(L)'
;PADNLYPVLAVNTGEIANDANIAASIKALYETGNFSDVKASQSGNKLVFDVVERPIIASVTYEGNKLIPKEALTEGLKRIGIVEGNVLKQATVEQVQNELKQQYNQQGYYNSEVKVTQTPLDNNRVALKFNFVEGKAARVVDIKVIGNKHFSDKEIRQAMSIKESSWVNVISKSDR
;
A
#
# COMPACT_ATOMS: atom_id res chain seq x y z
N PRO A 1 6.98 -21.26 17.45
CA PRO A 1 7.92 -22.26 17.95
C PRO A 1 8.66 -22.88 16.76
N ALA A 2 9.98 -23.08 16.90
CA ALA A 2 10.84 -23.60 15.82
C ALA A 2 10.38 -24.94 15.24
N ASP A 3 9.70 -25.74 16.06
CA ASP A 3 9.22 -27.08 15.68
C ASP A 3 8.28 -27.12 14.47
N ASN A 4 7.56 -26.03 14.18
CA ASN A 4 6.64 -25.97 13.05
C ASN A 4 7.34 -25.64 11.72
N LEU A 5 8.63 -25.33 11.72
CA LEU A 5 9.38 -24.98 10.51
C LEU A 5 10.14 -26.14 9.89
N TYR A 6 10.40 -27.21 10.67
CA TYR A 6 11.11 -28.39 10.17
C TYR A 6 10.50 -29.01 8.89
N PRO A 7 9.17 -29.10 8.75
CA PRO A 7 8.58 -29.67 7.53
C PRO A 7 8.77 -28.82 6.26
N VAL A 8 9.16 -27.53 6.43
CA VAL A 8 9.35 -26.60 5.32
C VAL A 8 10.78 -26.65 4.79
N LEU A 9 11.74 -27.13 5.60
CA LEU A 9 13.13 -27.18 5.22
C LEU A 9 13.41 -28.27 4.19
N ALA A 10 14.23 -27.97 3.19
CA ALA A 10 14.68 -28.93 2.18
C ALA A 10 15.86 -29.79 2.64
N VAL A 11 16.34 -29.61 3.88
CA VAL A 11 17.39 -30.38 4.51
C VAL A 11 16.92 -30.94 5.83
N ASN A 12 17.15 -32.24 6.05
CA ASN A 12 16.74 -32.93 7.28
C ASN A 12 17.96 -33.29 8.14
N THR A 13 17.71 -33.59 9.41
CA THR A 13 18.74 -34.06 10.34
C THR A 13 19.34 -35.38 9.83
N GLY A 14 20.66 -35.43 9.71
CA GLY A 14 21.39 -36.60 9.19
C GLY A 14 21.70 -36.54 7.70
N GLU A 15 21.19 -35.56 6.97
CA GLU A 15 21.52 -35.33 5.56
C GLU A 15 22.76 -34.44 5.42
N ILE A 16 23.44 -34.55 4.26
CA ILE A 16 24.57 -33.69 3.93
C ILE A 16 24.00 -32.32 3.50
N ALA A 17 24.32 -31.27 4.27
CA ALA A 17 24.02 -29.91 3.89
C ALA A 17 24.95 -29.48 2.74
N ASN A 18 24.37 -29.23 1.58
CA ASN A 18 25.04 -28.63 0.43
C ASN A 18 24.38 -27.30 0.05
N ASP A 19 25.05 -26.49 -0.76
CA ASP A 19 24.57 -25.15 -1.15
C ASP A 19 23.18 -25.20 -1.80
N ALA A 20 22.86 -26.29 -2.54
CA ALA A 20 21.60 -26.41 -3.23
C ALA A 20 20.42 -26.63 -2.25
N ASN A 21 20.56 -27.55 -1.28
CA ASN A 21 19.48 -27.79 -0.31
C ASN A 21 19.39 -26.69 0.76
N ILE A 22 20.49 -26.00 1.08
CA ILE A 22 20.46 -24.80 1.92
C ILE A 22 19.70 -23.66 1.20
N ALA A 23 20.01 -23.39 -0.07
CA ALA A 23 19.32 -22.38 -0.86
C ALA A 23 17.82 -22.72 -1.04
N ALA A 24 17.48 -24.00 -1.27
CA ALA A 24 16.10 -24.45 -1.34
C ALA A 24 15.34 -24.23 -0.01
N SER A 25 16.00 -24.48 1.12
CA SER A 25 15.43 -24.24 2.47
C SER A 25 15.18 -22.75 2.71
N ILE A 26 16.13 -21.89 2.37
CA ILE A 26 15.96 -20.42 2.48
C ILE A 26 14.78 -19.97 1.61
N LYS A 27 14.70 -20.43 0.37
CA LYS A 27 13.59 -20.12 -0.53
C LYS A 27 12.25 -20.57 0.03
N ALA A 28 12.16 -21.81 0.53
CA ALA A 28 10.96 -22.35 1.12
C ALA A 28 10.50 -21.54 2.34
N LEU A 29 11.43 -21.09 3.20
CA LEU A 29 11.12 -20.21 4.33
C LEU A 29 10.57 -18.86 3.87
N TYR A 30 11.15 -18.23 2.84
CA TYR A 30 10.60 -16.99 2.27
C TYR A 30 9.21 -17.19 1.64
N GLU A 31 8.97 -18.34 1.00
CA GLU A 31 7.69 -18.66 0.37
C GLU A 31 6.54 -18.79 1.38
N THR A 32 6.83 -19.09 2.66
CA THR A 32 5.82 -19.05 3.73
C THR A 32 5.23 -17.65 3.91
N GLY A 33 5.96 -16.60 3.50
CA GLY A 33 5.56 -15.20 3.66
C GLY A 33 5.70 -14.64 5.09
N ASN A 34 6.12 -15.46 6.05
CA ASN A 34 6.17 -15.08 7.47
C ASN A 34 7.46 -14.37 7.88
N PHE A 35 8.50 -14.45 7.05
CA PHE A 35 9.81 -13.90 7.36
C PHE A 35 10.18 -12.72 6.48
N SER A 36 10.81 -11.72 7.07
CA SER A 36 11.38 -10.57 6.35
C SER A 36 12.83 -10.81 5.96
N ASP A 37 13.56 -11.62 6.73
CA ASP A 37 14.94 -12.01 6.47
C ASP A 37 15.18 -13.45 6.90
N VAL A 38 16.02 -14.17 6.15
CA VAL A 38 16.42 -15.55 6.43
C VAL A 38 17.90 -15.68 6.08
N LYS A 39 18.71 -16.07 7.04
CA LYS A 39 20.13 -16.34 6.88
C LYS A 39 20.45 -17.75 7.31
N ALA A 40 21.29 -18.44 6.55
CA ALA A 40 21.82 -19.74 6.94
C ALA A 40 23.30 -19.59 7.31
N SER A 41 23.71 -20.21 8.40
CA SER A 41 25.09 -20.31 8.84
C SER A 41 25.41 -21.73 9.27
N GLN A 42 26.66 -22.16 9.09
CA GLN A 42 27.13 -23.46 9.50
C GLN A 42 28.14 -23.29 10.63
N SER A 43 27.93 -24.00 11.74
CA SER A 43 28.85 -24.05 12.87
C SER A 43 29.18 -25.52 13.20
N GLY A 44 30.32 -25.99 12.73
CA GLY A 44 30.72 -27.40 12.82
C GLY A 44 29.71 -28.30 12.12
N ASN A 45 29.04 -29.18 12.84
CA ASN A 45 28.05 -30.11 12.33
C ASN A 45 26.58 -29.60 12.48
N LYS A 46 26.41 -28.31 12.73
CA LYS A 46 25.09 -27.68 12.89
C LYS A 46 24.83 -26.67 11.77
N LEU A 47 23.70 -26.79 11.12
CA LEU A 47 23.15 -25.77 10.22
C LEU A 47 22.16 -24.94 11.02
N VAL A 48 22.34 -23.62 11.04
CA VAL A 48 21.52 -22.66 11.76
C VAL A 48 20.85 -21.73 10.77
N PHE A 49 19.53 -21.59 10.86
CA PHE A 49 18.75 -20.61 10.13
C PHE A 49 18.34 -19.48 11.08
N ASP A 50 18.93 -18.31 10.89
CA ASP A 50 18.53 -17.09 11.58
C ASP A 50 17.40 -16.44 10.78
N VAL A 51 16.24 -16.28 11.40
CA VAL A 51 15.04 -15.75 10.74
C VAL A 51 14.54 -14.50 11.46
N VAL A 52 14.05 -13.53 10.68
CA VAL A 52 13.36 -12.36 11.20
C VAL A 52 11.89 -12.47 10.83
N GLU A 53 11.05 -12.68 11.83
CA GLU A 53 9.59 -12.79 11.63
C GLU A 53 8.98 -11.43 11.28
N ARG A 54 8.04 -11.42 10.33
CA ARG A 54 7.23 -10.24 10.05
C ARG A 54 6.22 -10.02 11.18
N PRO A 55 5.94 -8.77 11.55
CA PRO A 55 4.94 -8.50 12.57
C PRO A 55 3.53 -8.85 12.09
N ILE A 56 2.65 -9.17 13.05
CA ILE A 56 1.23 -9.41 12.82
C ILE A 56 0.44 -8.11 13.01
N ILE A 57 -0.48 -7.83 12.11
CA ILE A 57 -1.36 -6.67 12.20
C ILE A 57 -2.31 -6.84 13.39
N ALA A 58 -2.18 -5.98 14.39
CA ALA A 58 -3.03 -5.97 15.58
C ALA A 58 -4.31 -5.15 15.39
N SER A 59 -4.23 -4.09 14.61
CA SER A 59 -5.37 -3.23 14.30
C SER A 59 -5.11 -2.39 13.06
N VAL A 60 -6.20 -1.97 12.38
CA VAL A 60 -6.16 -1.03 11.26
C VAL A 60 -7.14 0.10 11.55
N THR A 61 -6.63 1.33 11.58
CA THR A 61 -7.44 2.53 11.84
C THR A 61 -7.27 3.55 10.73
N TYR A 62 -8.28 4.41 10.55
CA TYR A 62 -8.33 5.43 9.49
C TYR A 62 -8.62 6.79 10.09
N GLU A 63 -7.99 7.83 9.56
CA GLU A 63 -8.22 9.21 9.96
C GLU A 63 -8.15 10.13 8.73
N GLY A 64 -9.09 11.09 8.64
CA GLY A 64 -9.11 12.08 7.57
C GLY A 64 -9.78 11.62 6.26
N ASN A 65 -10.28 10.38 6.17
CA ASN A 65 -10.94 9.79 5.01
C ASN A 65 -12.39 10.26 4.86
N LYS A 66 -12.62 11.49 4.37
CA LYS A 66 -13.97 12.05 4.17
C LYS A 66 -14.60 11.59 2.86
N LEU A 67 -13.80 11.39 1.83
CA LEU A 67 -14.26 11.02 0.48
C LEU A 67 -14.44 9.52 0.30
N ILE A 68 -13.65 8.71 1.01
CA ILE A 68 -13.72 7.25 0.94
C ILE A 68 -14.32 6.73 2.25
N PRO A 69 -15.48 6.08 2.23
CA PRO A 69 -16.09 5.52 3.44
C PRO A 69 -15.17 4.47 4.10
N LYS A 70 -15.18 4.43 5.43
CA LYS A 70 -14.38 3.49 6.22
C LYS A 70 -14.63 2.03 5.82
N GLU A 71 -15.87 1.69 5.53
CA GLU A 71 -16.30 0.36 5.14
C GLU A 71 -15.64 -0.07 3.82
N ALA A 72 -15.61 0.83 2.84
CA ALA A 72 -14.97 0.59 1.55
C ALA A 72 -13.45 0.42 1.68
N LEU A 73 -12.79 1.23 2.54
CA LEU A 73 -11.38 1.08 2.87
C LEU A 73 -11.11 -0.28 3.52
N THR A 74 -11.92 -0.65 4.51
CA THR A 74 -11.76 -1.92 5.25
C THR A 74 -11.90 -3.12 4.32
N GLU A 75 -12.90 -3.14 3.45
CA GLU A 75 -13.09 -4.21 2.49
C GLU A 75 -11.97 -4.27 1.43
N GLY A 76 -11.56 -3.11 0.91
CA GLY A 76 -10.47 -3.03 -0.04
C GLY A 76 -9.16 -3.56 0.54
N LEU A 77 -8.80 -3.12 1.74
CA LEU A 77 -7.60 -3.55 2.44
C LEU A 77 -7.62 -5.03 2.82
N LYS A 78 -8.78 -5.56 3.21
CA LYS A 78 -8.98 -6.99 3.51
C LYS A 78 -8.69 -7.87 2.30
N ARG A 79 -9.12 -7.46 1.10
CA ARG A 79 -8.89 -8.22 -0.15
C ARG A 79 -7.41 -8.40 -0.49
N ILE A 80 -6.57 -7.47 -0.09
CA ILE A 80 -5.12 -7.49 -0.33
C ILE A 80 -4.32 -7.96 0.88
N GLY A 81 -5.01 -8.42 1.94
CA GLY A 81 -4.41 -9.02 3.12
C GLY A 81 -4.02 -8.05 4.23
N ILE A 82 -4.38 -6.76 4.15
CA ILE A 82 -4.21 -5.81 5.26
C ILE A 82 -5.43 -5.89 6.17
N VAL A 83 -5.39 -6.84 7.08
CA VAL A 83 -6.46 -7.10 8.05
C VAL A 83 -5.84 -7.62 9.34
N GLU A 84 -6.53 -7.39 10.46
CA GLU A 84 -6.13 -7.88 11.78
C GLU A 84 -5.88 -9.39 11.77
N GLY A 85 -4.78 -9.81 12.39
CA GLY A 85 -4.34 -11.20 12.45
C GLY A 85 -3.45 -11.65 11.29
N ASN A 86 -3.35 -10.89 10.22
CA ASN A 86 -2.47 -11.21 9.10
C ASN A 86 -1.06 -10.66 9.31
N VAL A 87 -0.12 -11.31 8.66
CA VAL A 87 1.29 -10.88 8.62
C VAL A 87 1.42 -9.59 7.80
N LEU A 88 2.13 -8.60 8.34
CA LEU A 88 2.39 -7.34 7.65
C LEU A 88 3.52 -7.51 6.62
N LYS A 89 3.22 -7.24 5.35
CA LYS A 89 4.19 -7.13 4.26
C LYS A 89 4.38 -5.66 3.90
N GLN A 90 5.59 -5.13 4.08
CA GLN A 90 5.88 -3.72 3.82
C GLN A 90 5.56 -3.31 2.38
N ALA A 91 5.90 -4.16 1.41
CA ALA A 91 5.60 -3.91 0.00
C ALA A 91 4.09 -3.74 -0.27
N THR A 92 3.24 -4.50 0.45
CA THR A 92 1.78 -4.38 0.33
C THR A 92 1.30 -3.03 0.87
N VAL A 93 1.88 -2.54 1.97
CA VAL A 93 1.54 -1.22 2.53
C VAL A 93 1.88 -0.10 1.53
N GLU A 94 3.08 -0.15 0.95
CA GLU A 94 3.54 0.84 -0.04
C GLU A 94 2.69 0.82 -1.32
N GLN A 95 2.35 -0.36 -1.80
CA GLN A 95 1.45 -0.52 -2.95
C GLN A 95 0.10 0.14 -2.69
N VAL A 96 -0.50 -0.13 -1.54
CA VAL A 96 -1.79 0.46 -1.14
C VAL A 96 -1.74 1.97 -1.02
N GLN A 97 -0.68 2.51 -0.41
CA GLN A 97 -0.50 3.96 -0.34
C GLN A 97 -0.51 4.59 -1.74
N ASN A 98 0.21 3.97 -2.68
CA ASN A 98 0.28 4.44 -4.06
C ASN A 98 -1.07 4.32 -4.79
N GLU A 99 -1.78 3.20 -4.63
CA GLU A 99 -3.09 2.99 -5.24
C GLU A 99 -4.13 3.99 -4.71
N LEU A 100 -4.19 4.20 -3.40
CA LEU A 100 -5.08 5.18 -2.78
C LEU A 100 -4.76 6.60 -3.28
N LYS A 101 -3.48 6.98 -3.35
CA LYS A 101 -3.08 8.28 -3.90
C LYS A 101 -3.48 8.44 -5.36
N GLN A 102 -3.31 7.41 -6.19
CA GLN A 102 -3.76 7.42 -7.57
C GLN A 102 -5.27 7.57 -7.69
N GLN A 103 -6.04 6.92 -6.82
CA GLN A 103 -7.49 7.03 -6.78
C GLN A 103 -7.95 8.45 -6.46
N TYR A 104 -7.30 9.13 -5.51
CA TYR A 104 -7.53 10.56 -5.24
C TYR A 104 -7.19 11.43 -6.44
N ASN A 105 -6.06 11.18 -7.09
CA ASN A 105 -5.63 11.93 -8.30
C ASN A 105 -6.63 11.79 -9.45
N GLN A 106 -7.16 10.58 -9.68
CA GLN A 106 -8.17 10.32 -10.71
C GLN A 106 -9.48 11.10 -10.47
N GLN A 107 -9.78 11.39 -9.20
CA GLN A 107 -10.93 12.23 -8.81
C GLN A 107 -10.60 13.73 -8.76
N GLY A 108 -9.41 14.13 -9.20
CA GLY A 108 -8.97 15.52 -9.24
C GLY A 108 -8.32 16.06 -7.95
N TYR A 109 -8.08 15.22 -6.95
CA TYR A 109 -7.45 15.61 -5.68
C TYR A 109 -5.92 15.42 -5.75
N TYR A 110 -5.25 16.21 -6.59
CA TYR A 110 -3.80 16.06 -6.86
C TYR A 110 -2.89 16.36 -5.65
N ASN A 111 -3.37 17.13 -4.67
CA ASN A 111 -2.63 17.47 -3.45
C ASN A 111 -3.00 16.54 -2.28
N SER A 112 -3.53 15.37 -2.56
CA SER A 112 -3.83 14.37 -1.53
C SER A 112 -2.56 13.67 -1.07
N GLU A 113 -2.50 13.36 0.23
CA GLU A 113 -1.48 12.50 0.81
C GLU A 113 -2.14 11.36 1.59
N VAL A 114 -1.55 10.18 1.47
CA VAL A 114 -1.90 9.01 2.29
C VAL A 114 -0.64 8.58 3.01
N LYS A 115 -0.64 8.68 4.33
CA LYS A 115 0.47 8.24 5.19
C LYS A 115 0.03 7.07 6.05
N VAL A 116 0.86 6.03 6.13
CA VAL A 116 0.63 4.89 7.03
C VAL A 116 1.62 4.96 8.17
N THR A 117 1.11 5.12 9.38
CA THR A 117 1.88 5.04 10.60
C THR A 117 1.83 3.63 11.15
N GLN A 118 2.99 3.05 11.40
CA GLN A 118 3.16 1.72 11.97
C GLN A 118 3.63 1.88 13.41
N THR A 119 2.83 1.46 14.38
CA THR A 119 3.17 1.50 15.79
C THR A 119 3.46 0.09 16.28
N PRO A 120 4.73 -0.24 16.60
CA PRO A 120 5.09 -1.54 17.16
C PRO A 120 4.39 -1.77 18.51
N LEU A 121 3.93 -3.00 18.71
CA LEU A 121 3.32 -3.49 19.94
C LEU A 121 4.04 -4.74 20.42
N ASP A 122 3.76 -5.15 21.66
CA ASP A 122 4.29 -6.38 22.22
C ASP A 122 3.94 -7.62 21.38
N ASN A 123 4.74 -8.68 21.53
CA ASN A 123 4.57 -9.97 20.85
C ASN A 123 4.64 -9.89 19.31
N ASN A 124 5.58 -9.09 18.79
CA ASN A 124 5.79 -8.90 17.35
C ASN A 124 4.49 -8.53 16.59
N ARG A 125 3.72 -7.62 17.16
CA ARG A 125 2.51 -7.06 16.57
C ARG A 125 2.69 -5.61 16.18
N VAL A 126 1.83 -5.10 15.31
CA VAL A 126 1.86 -3.72 14.84
C VAL A 126 0.45 -3.18 14.65
N ALA A 127 0.22 -1.97 15.11
CA ALA A 127 -0.98 -1.21 14.81
C ALA A 127 -0.72 -0.33 13.57
N LEU A 128 -1.63 -0.39 12.60
CA LEU A 128 -1.59 0.43 11.38
C LEU A 128 -2.60 1.57 11.49
N LYS A 129 -2.14 2.78 11.20
CA LYS A 129 -3.00 3.97 11.11
C LYS A 129 -2.83 4.61 9.74
N PHE A 130 -3.89 4.64 8.95
CA PHE A 130 -3.95 5.34 7.67
C PHE A 130 -4.41 6.77 7.91
N ASN A 131 -3.55 7.74 7.62
CA ASN A 131 -3.84 9.15 7.74
C ASN A 131 -4.02 9.74 6.33
N PHE A 132 -5.19 10.29 6.06
CA PHE A 132 -5.56 10.87 4.78
C PHE A 132 -5.57 12.39 4.88
N VAL A 133 -4.84 13.06 3.99
CA VAL A 133 -4.94 14.49 3.75
C VAL A 133 -5.50 14.65 2.35
N GLU A 134 -6.80 14.88 2.24
CA GLU A 134 -7.51 14.79 0.95
C GLU A 134 -7.28 16.03 0.06
N GLY A 135 -6.93 17.17 0.67
CA GLY A 135 -6.72 18.41 -0.06
C GLY A 135 -8.02 18.97 -0.68
N LYS A 136 -7.85 19.77 -1.74
CA LYS A 136 -8.98 20.33 -2.50
C LYS A 136 -8.97 19.77 -3.92
N ALA A 137 -10.15 19.49 -4.46
CA ALA A 137 -10.29 19.08 -5.85
C ALA A 137 -9.82 20.21 -6.79
N ALA A 138 -9.01 19.85 -7.77
CA ALA A 138 -8.68 20.77 -8.85
C ALA A 138 -9.92 21.03 -9.72
N ARG A 139 -10.09 22.28 -10.10
CA ARG A 139 -11.18 22.72 -11.00
C ARG A 139 -10.59 23.45 -12.18
N VAL A 140 -11.14 23.20 -13.36
CA VAL A 140 -10.82 23.99 -14.54
C VAL A 140 -11.46 25.37 -14.37
N VAL A 141 -10.63 26.39 -14.20
CA VAL A 141 -11.06 27.79 -14.03
C VAL A 141 -11.00 28.58 -15.34
N ASP A 142 -10.11 28.18 -16.26
CA ASP A 142 -9.95 28.78 -17.59
C ASP A 142 -9.42 27.75 -18.58
N ILE A 143 -9.84 27.88 -19.84
CA ILE A 143 -9.36 27.07 -20.96
C ILE A 143 -8.89 28.02 -22.05
N LYS A 144 -7.57 28.03 -22.30
CA LYS A 144 -6.95 28.81 -23.37
C LYS A 144 -6.52 27.87 -24.50
N VAL A 145 -6.99 28.16 -25.71
CA VAL A 145 -6.59 27.40 -26.91
C VAL A 145 -5.54 28.22 -27.66
N ILE A 146 -4.42 27.58 -28.01
CA ILE A 146 -3.31 28.27 -28.74
C ILE A 146 -3.07 27.52 -30.04
N GLY A 147 -2.90 28.28 -31.15
CA GLY A 147 -2.60 27.69 -32.46
C GLY A 147 -3.80 27.41 -33.34
N ASN A 148 -5.01 27.74 -32.91
CA ASN A 148 -6.24 27.65 -33.70
C ASN A 148 -6.23 28.69 -34.84
N LYS A 149 -6.28 28.21 -36.09
CA LYS A 149 -6.30 29.10 -37.29
C LYS A 149 -7.66 29.12 -37.99
N HIS A 150 -8.49 28.08 -37.81
CA HIS A 150 -9.75 27.89 -38.58
C HIS A 150 -11.00 27.82 -37.72
N PHE A 151 -10.86 27.61 -36.39
CA PHE A 151 -11.97 27.53 -35.45
C PHE A 151 -11.83 28.57 -34.36
N SER A 152 -12.93 29.16 -33.93
CA SER A 152 -12.91 30.07 -32.76
C SER A 152 -12.72 29.26 -31.45
N ASP A 153 -12.17 29.91 -30.42
CA ASP A 153 -12.00 29.33 -29.09
C ASP A 153 -13.32 28.79 -28.53
N LYS A 154 -14.44 29.43 -28.85
CA LYS A 154 -15.78 29.03 -28.44
C LYS A 154 -16.21 27.71 -29.06
N GLU A 155 -15.97 27.53 -30.36
CA GLU A 155 -16.30 26.29 -31.07
C GLU A 155 -15.48 25.10 -30.56
N ILE A 156 -14.19 25.35 -30.32
CA ILE A 156 -13.29 24.32 -29.77
C ILE A 156 -13.71 23.94 -28.35
N ARG A 157 -14.01 24.89 -27.48
CA ARG A 157 -14.49 24.64 -26.11
C ARG A 157 -15.81 23.86 -26.09
N GLN A 158 -16.72 24.14 -27.01
CA GLN A 158 -17.97 23.39 -27.14
C GLN A 158 -17.74 21.94 -27.57
N ALA A 159 -16.78 21.69 -28.46
CA ALA A 159 -16.43 20.34 -28.92
C ALA A 159 -15.72 19.50 -27.86
N MET A 160 -15.00 20.11 -26.92
CA MET A 160 -14.20 19.42 -25.90
C MET A 160 -15.01 18.82 -24.76
N SER A 161 -16.31 18.94 -24.66
CA SER A 161 -17.15 18.47 -23.52
C SER A 161 -16.69 18.91 -22.13
N ILE A 162 -15.72 19.82 -22.05
CA ILE A 162 -15.17 20.38 -20.79
C ILE A 162 -15.84 21.73 -20.55
N LYS A 163 -16.54 21.86 -19.43
CA LYS A 163 -17.16 23.13 -19.02
C LYS A 163 -16.25 23.83 -18.03
N GLU A 164 -15.97 25.12 -18.29
CA GLU A 164 -15.37 26.00 -17.28
C GLU A 164 -16.30 26.09 -16.08
N SER A 165 -15.75 26.01 -14.87
CA SER A 165 -16.56 26.28 -13.68
C SER A 165 -16.91 27.77 -13.69
N SER A 166 -18.20 28.08 -13.74
CA SER A 166 -18.67 29.48 -13.63
C SER A 166 -18.16 30.05 -12.29
N TRP A 167 -17.44 31.16 -12.36
CA TRP A 167 -16.85 31.79 -11.17
C TRP A 167 -17.90 32.25 -10.16
N VAL A 168 -19.15 32.39 -10.59
CA VAL A 168 -20.32 32.66 -9.72
C VAL A 168 -20.56 31.52 -8.74
N ASN A 169 -20.20 30.26 -9.08
CA ASN A 169 -20.31 29.11 -8.19
C ASN A 169 -19.15 29.02 -7.18
N VAL A 170 -18.05 29.75 -7.40
CA VAL A 170 -16.89 29.76 -6.49
C VAL A 170 -17.18 30.63 -5.28
N ILE A 171 -17.92 31.71 -5.44
CA ILE A 171 -18.27 32.66 -4.35
C ILE A 171 -19.37 32.09 -3.44
N SER A 172 -20.31 31.28 -3.98
CA SER A 172 -21.43 30.74 -3.19
C SER A 172 -21.08 29.47 -2.38
N LYS A 173 -19.90 28.88 -2.53
CA LYS A 173 -19.47 27.69 -1.79
C LYS A 173 -18.34 27.93 -0.78
N SER A 174 -17.90 29.18 -0.58
CA SER A 174 -16.91 29.47 0.44
C SER A 174 -17.51 29.84 1.82
N ASP A 175 -18.86 29.87 1.92
CA ASP A 175 -19.60 30.16 3.14
C ASP A 175 -20.50 28.97 3.56
N ARG A 176 -19.87 27.81 3.83
CA ARG A 176 -20.48 26.79 4.71
C ARG A 176 -19.41 25.87 5.27
#